data_69aae07ec301295b783d58c5a31edaba
#
_entry.id   69aae07ec301295b783d58c5a31edaba
#
_cell.length_a   1.000
_cell.length_b   1.000
_cell.length_c   1.000
_cell.angle_alpha   90.00
_cell.angle_beta   90.00
_cell.angle_gamma   90.00
#
_symmetry.space_group_name_H-M   'P 1'
#
loop_
_entity.id
_entity.type
_entity.pdbx_description
1 polymer ?
#
loop_
_entity_poly.entity_id
_entity_poly.type
_entity_poly.pdbx_seq_one_letter_code
_entity_poly.pdbx_strand_id
1 'polypeptide(L)'
;FPPSSVSFVLIDFKGTGLLLPFKNLPHLAGAISDLDTSISGNLIALQYELTRRKELLDRHGVSNISSYLKLLRSGQVSEPLPYLFIVIDEFAEFKLRFPDFMSAVNSVFAVGRTLGVQIILLTQKPSGVVDDKMQANMRFRWCLKVASSSDSKDMVGHTDAARITNPGRAYVRVGEDEIFEEIQSFWCGAPYSPGLDLKRQRLNKVFVVDIYGNRVCYEPEKTTGYRSDKSEIDAVVNYLDLYVRKNNIPRA
;
A
#
# COMPACT_ATOMS: atom_id res chain seq x y z
N PHE A 1 7.71 1.93 -11.58
CA PHE A 1 8.32 3.21 -11.19
C PHE A 1 9.62 2.94 -10.44
N PRO A 2 10.72 3.69 -10.69
CA PRO A 2 11.95 3.55 -9.93
C PRO A 2 11.82 4.19 -8.53
N PRO A 3 12.75 3.89 -7.59
CA PRO A 3 12.77 4.50 -6.25
C PRO A 3 12.86 6.03 -6.28
N SER A 4 13.48 6.61 -7.31
CA SER A 4 13.52 8.07 -7.53
C SER A 4 12.18 8.70 -7.90
N SER A 5 11.16 7.89 -8.20
CA SER A 5 9.79 8.36 -8.52
C SER A 5 8.78 8.07 -7.42
N VAL A 6 8.98 6.99 -6.68
CA VAL A 6 8.07 6.55 -5.60
C VAL A 6 8.89 5.98 -4.46
N SER A 7 8.60 6.40 -3.24
CA SER A 7 9.21 5.88 -2.02
C SER A 7 8.17 5.65 -0.93
N PHE A 8 8.52 4.79 0.03
CA PHE A 8 7.64 4.38 1.12
C PHE A 8 8.31 4.61 2.47
N VAL A 9 7.51 5.05 3.44
CA VAL A 9 7.82 4.94 4.87
C VAL A 9 6.75 4.03 5.48
N LEU A 10 7.18 2.97 6.13
CA LEU A 10 6.30 2.00 6.77
C LEU A 10 6.40 2.16 8.28
N ILE A 11 5.27 2.26 8.96
CA ILE A 11 5.16 2.44 10.41
C ILE A 11 4.27 1.33 10.95
N ASP A 12 4.82 0.48 11.84
CA ASP A 12 4.12 -0.66 12.43
C ASP A 12 4.33 -0.67 13.95
N PHE A 13 3.28 -0.40 14.70
CA PHE A 13 3.30 -0.41 16.17
C PHE A 13 2.64 -1.65 16.79
N LYS A 14 2.32 -2.66 15.99
CA LYS A 14 1.73 -3.92 16.47
C LYS A 14 2.67 -5.11 16.32
N GLY A 15 3.92 -4.85 15.97
CA GLY A 15 4.93 -5.86 15.73
C GLY A 15 5.73 -5.56 14.47
N THR A 16 6.39 -6.57 13.91
CA THR A 16 7.19 -6.42 12.69
C THR A 16 6.54 -7.06 11.46
N GLY A 17 5.27 -7.43 11.57
CA GLY A 17 4.56 -8.20 10.55
C GLY A 17 4.45 -7.47 9.21
N LEU A 18 4.18 -6.17 9.24
CA LEU A 18 4.15 -5.33 8.05
C LEU A 18 5.55 -5.11 7.48
N LEU A 19 6.57 -4.95 8.33
CA LEU A 19 7.90 -4.51 7.90
C LEU A 19 8.74 -5.63 7.29
N LEU A 20 8.64 -6.86 7.81
CA LEU A 20 9.49 -7.98 7.43
C LEU A 20 9.48 -8.28 5.92
N PRO A 21 8.33 -8.39 5.24
CA PRO A 21 8.30 -8.69 3.81
C PRO A 21 8.94 -7.59 2.95
N PHE A 22 8.94 -6.34 3.43
CA PHE A 22 9.41 -5.18 2.67
C PHE A 22 10.82 -4.72 3.02
N LYS A 23 11.51 -5.39 3.95
CA LYS A 23 12.85 -4.98 4.43
C LYS A 23 13.86 -4.71 3.30
N ASN A 24 13.80 -5.49 2.24
CA ASN A 24 14.71 -5.37 1.10
C ASN A 24 14.10 -4.59 -0.09
N LEU A 25 12.91 -4.01 0.09
CA LEU A 25 12.28 -3.23 -0.98
C LEU A 25 13.14 -2.00 -1.33
N PRO A 26 13.57 -1.82 -2.58
CA PRO A 26 14.41 -0.67 -2.96
C PRO A 26 13.76 0.69 -2.76
N HIS A 27 12.44 0.73 -2.73
CA HIS A 27 11.61 1.93 -2.56
C HIS A 27 11.41 2.31 -1.08
N LEU A 28 11.92 1.52 -0.14
CA LEU A 28 11.76 1.76 1.29
C LEU A 28 12.73 2.84 1.75
N ALA A 29 12.22 4.06 2.00
CA ALA A 29 12.98 5.19 2.52
C ALA A 29 13.10 5.14 4.05
N GLY A 30 12.15 4.50 4.75
CA GLY A 30 12.19 4.37 6.20
C GLY A 30 11.23 3.29 6.70
N ALA A 31 11.60 2.68 7.81
CA ALA A 31 10.77 1.73 8.55
C ALA A 31 10.82 2.10 10.04
N ILE A 32 9.67 2.19 10.69
CA ILE A 32 9.53 2.56 12.09
C ILE A 32 8.70 1.48 12.78
N SER A 33 9.23 0.89 13.82
CA SER A 33 8.55 -0.13 14.62
C SER A 33 8.47 0.27 16.10
N ASP A 34 7.66 -0.43 16.86
CA ASP A 34 7.58 -0.28 18.33
C ASP A 34 8.85 -0.73 19.04
N LEU A 35 9.73 -1.46 18.36
CA LEU A 35 11.03 -1.88 18.87
C LEU A 35 12.14 -0.83 18.68
N ASP A 36 11.87 0.25 17.94
CA ASP A 36 12.86 1.27 17.66
C ASP A 36 13.13 2.13 18.91
N THR A 37 14.39 2.30 19.24
CA THR A 37 14.84 3.11 20.37
C THR A 37 14.71 4.61 20.14
N SER A 38 14.49 5.05 18.88
CA SER A 38 14.45 6.46 18.47
C SER A 38 13.21 6.80 17.63
N ILE A 39 12.03 6.31 18.05
CA ILE A 39 10.78 6.57 17.32
C ILE A 39 10.53 8.07 17.14
N SER A 40 10.70 8.86 18.21
CA SER A 40 10.50 10.32 18.16
C SER A 40 11.43 10.99 17.13
N GLY A 41 12.68 10.55 17.03
CA GLY A 41 13.63 11.05 16.04
C GLY A 41 13.18 10.74 14.61
N ASN A 42 12.71 9.54 14.36
CA ASN A 42 12.22 9.12 13.05
C ASN A 42 10.97 9.90 12.64
N LEU A 43 10.08 10.18 13.59
CA LEU A 43 8.88 10.98 13.33
C LEU A 43 9.22 12.46 13.08
N ILE A 44 10.20 13.01 13.80
CA ILE A 44 10.74 14.34 13.55
C ILE A 44 11.33 14.42 12.14
N ALA A 45 12.05 13.39 11.68
CA ALA A 45 12.58 13.32 10.33
C ALA A 45 11.48 13.44 9.25
N LEU A 46 10.30 12.88 9.48
CA LEU A 46 9.14 13.07 8.58
C LEU A 46 8.66 14.52 8.52
N GLN A 47 8.67 15.24 9.64
CA GLN A 47 8.32 16.67 9.65
C GLN A 47 9.35 17.50 8.88
N TYR A 48 10.63 17.18 9.05
CA TYR A 48 11.70 17.83 8.28
C TYR A 48 11.55 17.54 6.78
N GLU A 49 11.20 16.36 6.40
CA GLU A 49 10.96 16.02 4.97
C GLU A 49 9.82 16.85 4.36
N LEU A 50 8.74 17.08 5.10
CA LEU A 50 7.67 17.97 4.62
C LEU A 50 8.16 19.39 4.42
N THR A 51 8.95 19.90 5.36
CA THR A 51 9.56 21.24 5.28
C THR A 51 10.53 21.33 4.10
N ARG A 52 11.43 20.35 3.96
CA ARG A 52 12.38 20.27 2.84
C ARG A 52 11.66 20.29 1.48
N ARG A 53 10.58 19.52 1.33
CA ARG A 53 9.78 19.50 0.11
C ARG A 53 9.20 20.86 -0.22
N LYS A 54 8.64 21.54 0.78
CA LYS A 54 8.09 22.88 0.62
C LYS A 54 9.19 23.86 0.16
N GLU A 55 10.30 23.90 0.87
CA GLU A 55 11.44 24.77 0.52
C GLU A 55 12.00 24.48 -0.87
N LEU A 56 12.05 23.20 -1.28
CA LEU A 56 12.49 22.80 -2.60
C LEU A 56 11.56 23.32 -3.69
N LEU A 57 10.26 23.21 -3.52
CA LEU A 57 9.25 23.74 -4.44
C LEU A 57 9.35 25.26 -4.53
N ASP A 58 9.43 25.95 -3.38
CA ASP A 58 9.55 27.41 -3.29
C ASP A 58 10.84 27.91 -3.98
N ARG A 59 11.97 27.23 -3.76
CA ARG A 59 13.28 27.54 -4.38
C ARG A 59 13.22 27.51 -5.92
N HIS A 60 12.43 26.61 -6.48
CA HIS A 60 12.27 26.48 -7.92
C HIS A 60 11.04 27.20 -8.48
N GLY A 61 10.35 28.01 -7.67
CA GLY A 61 9.21 28.81 -8.08
C GLY A 61 8.01 28.00 -8.54
N VAL A 62 7.82 26.79 -8.01
CA VAL A 62 6.71 25.91 -8.37
C VAL A 62 5.82 25.63 -7.17
N SER A 63 4.51 25.52 -7.41
CA SER A 63 3.52 25.38 -6.34
C SER A 63 3.19 23.93 -5.96
N ASN A 64 3.65 22.93 -6.73
CA ASN A 64 3.30 21.54 -6.49
C ASN A 64 4.31 20.59 -7.13
N ILE A 65 4.30 19.33 -6.63
CA ILE A 65 5.19 18.27 -7.09
C ILE A 65 5.06 17.99 -8.60
N SER A 66 3.86 18.05 -9.15
CA SER A 66 3.66 17.76 -10.59
C SER A 66 4.40 18.77 -11.47
N SER A 67 4.43 20.03 -11.06
CA SER A 67 5.18 21.09 -11.73
C SER A 67 6.69 20.88 -11.57
N TYR A 68 7.15 20.50 -10.37
CA TYR A 68 8.54 20.17 -10.10
C TYR A 68 9.02 18.99 -10.95
N LEU A 69 8.24 17.93 -11.05
CA LEU A 69 8.56 16.75 -11.87
C LEU A 69 8.63 17.07 -13.37
N LYS A 70 7.94 18.10 -13.85
CA LYS A 70 8.11 18.60 -15.24
C LYS A 70 9.49 19.23 -15.41
N LEU A 71 9.95 20.07 -14.44
CA LEU A 71 11.29 20.63 -14.46
C LEU A 71 12.37 19.55 -14.40
N LEU A 72 12.17 18.53 -13.58
CA LEU A 72 13.08 17.39 -13.50
C LEU A 72 13.20 16.64 -14.83
N ARG A 73 12.06 16.36 -15.50
CA ARG A 73 12.05 15.69 -16.81
C ARG A 73 12.68 16.51 -17.91
N SER A 74 12.60 17.84 -17.83
CA SER A 74 13.22 18.74 -18.80
C SER A 74 14.71 19.02 -18.51
N GLY A 75 15.26 18.45 -17.44
CA GLY A 75 16.66 18.64 -17.04
C GLY A 75 16.97 20.00 -16.42
N GLN A 76 15.95 20.81 -16.09
CA GLN A 76 16.13 22.11 -15.44
C GLN A 76 16.50 21.98 -13.95
N VAL A 77 16.15 20.86 -13.35
CA VAL A 77 16.55 20.48 -11.99
C VAL A 77 17.07 19.04 -12.01
N SER A 78 17.97 18.71 -11.08
CA SER A 78 18.60 17.38 -11.02
C SER A 78 18.25 16.60 -9.76
N GLU A 79 17.74 17.26 -8.72
CA GLU A 79 17.40 16.61 -7.45
C GLU A 79 16.10 15.80 -7.57
N PRO A 80 16.13 14.47 -7.36
CA PRO A 80 14.92 13.66 -7.39
C PRO A 80 13.97 14.03 -6.24
N LEU A 81 12.68 14.10 -6.54
CA LEU A 81 11.62 14.28 -5.56
C LEU A 81 10.55 13.22 -5.78
N PRO A 82 10.70 12.01 -5.18
CA PRO A 82 9.73 10.94 -5.33
C PRO A 82 8.41 11.28 -4.63
N TYR A 83 7.31 10.72 -5.12
CA TYR A 83 6.10 10.62 -4.31
C TYR A 83 6.39 9.76 -3.09
N LEU A 84 6.06 10.27 -1.91
CA LEU A 84 6.26 9.59 -0.64
C LEU A 84 4.94 9.05 -0.12
N PHE A 85 4.87 7.74 0.08
CA PHE A 85 3.74 7.08 0.73
C PHE A 85 4.12 6.70 2.15
N ILE A 86 3.38 7.24 3.11
CA ILE A 86 3.52 6.93 4.54
C ILE A 86 2.39 5.96 4.89
N VAL A 87 2.74 4.74 5.23
CA VAL A 87 1.78 3.69 5.62
C VAL A 87 1.87 3.50 7.12
N ILE A 88 0.78 3.71 7.83
CA ILE A 88 0.70 3.55 9.28
C ILE A 88 -0.23 2.36 9.57
N ASP A 89 0.35 1.27 10.07
CA ASP A 89 -0.42 0.12 10.55
C ASP A 89 -0.89 0.36 11.99
N GLU A 90 -2.12 -0.05 12.25
CA GLU A 90 -2.85 0.18 13.50
C GLU A 90 -2.80 1.64 13.95
N PHE A 91 -3.40 2.50 13.13
CA PHE A 91 -3.43 3.95 13.40
C PHE A 91 -4.06 4.32 14.75
N ALA A 92 -4.96 3.49 15.28
CA ALA A 92 -5.52 3.68 16.61
C ALA A 92 -4.42 3.69 17.68
N GLU A 93 -3.47 2.75 17.60
CA GLU A 93 -2.34 2.65 18.53
C GLU A 93 -1.36 3.80 18.33
N PHE A 94 -1.07 4.17 17.08
CA PHE A 94 -0.24 5.34 16.77
C PHE A 94 -0.78 6.63 17.40
N LYS A 95 -2.07 6.89 17.22
CA LYS A 95 -2.73 8.09 17.78
C LYS A 95 -2.66 8.15 19.29
N LEU A 96 -2.78 6.99 19.96
CA LEU A 96 -2.72 6.87 21.41
C LEU A 96 -1.30 7.12 21.95
N ARG A 97 -0.30 6.55 21.31
CA ARG A 97 1.10 6.63 21.77
C ARG A 97 1.78 7.95 21.42
N PHE A 98 1.41 8.55 20.29
CA PHE A 98 2.09 9.73 19.74
C PHE A 98 1.12 10.87 19.44
N PRO A 99 0.36 11.38 20.44
CA PRO A 99 -0.61 12.44 20.24
C PRO A 99 0.03 13.72 19.70
N ASP A 100 1.28 14.01 20.06
CA ASP A 100 2.02 15.19 19.58
C ASP A 100 2.27 15.17 18.06
N PHE A 101 2.31 13.98 17.46
CA PHE A 101 2.49 13.82 16.02
C PHE A 101 1.21 13.95 15.20
N MET A 102 0.06 14.01 15.84
CA MET A 102 -1.23 14.19 15.15
C MET A 102 -1.27 15.51 14.37
N SER A 103 -0.58 16.55 14.84
CA SER A 103 -0.45 17.81 14.11
C SER A 103 0.28 17.63 12.77
N ALA A 104 1.34 16.82 12.72
CA ALA A 104 2.08 16.50 11.50
C ALA A 104 1.21 15.65 10.55
N VAL A 105 0.52 14.64 11.06
CA VAL A 105 -0.42 13.82 10.28
C VAL A 105 -1.50 14.71 9.64
N ASN A 106 -2.11 15.61 10.42
CA ASN A 106 -3.11 16.56 9.92
C ASN A 106 -2.53 17.52 8.87
N SER A 107 -1.27 17.94 9.04
CA SER A 107 -0.58 18.76 8.04
C SER A 107 -0.40 18.01 6.71
N VAL A 108 -0.07 16.72 6.76
CA VAL A 108 0.01 15.90 5.54
C VAL A 108 -1.36 15.79 4.87
N PHE A 109 -2.45 15.63 5.60
CA PHE A 109 -3.80 15.64 5.00
C PHE A 109 -4.12 16.97 4.31
N ALA A 110 -3.69 18.09 4.89
CA ALA A 110 -3.97 19.42 4.34
C ALA A 110 -3.12 19.75 3.09
N VAL A 111 -1.82 19.46 3.12
CA VAL A 111 -0.88 19.92 2.08
C VAL A 111 -0.13 18.79 1.36
N GLY A 112 -0.24 17.56 1.82
CA GLY A 112 0.55 16.43 1.30
C GLY A 112 0.37 16.21 -0.20
N ARG A 113 -0.86 16.38 -0.73
CA ARG A 113 -1.11 16.29 -2.18
C ARG A 113 -0.22 17.24 -2.98
N THR A 114 -0.05 18.45 -2.51
CA THR A 114 0.80 19.48 -3.14
C THR A 114 2.26 19.09 -3.09
N LEU A 115 2.72 18.56 -1.95
CA LEU A 115 4.09 18.16 -1.69
C LEU A 115 4.44 16.75 -2.23
N GLY A 116 3.46 16.02 -2.78
CA GLY A 116 3.64 14.64 -3.24
C GLY A 116 3.78 13.64 -2.08
N VAL A 117 3.18 13.93 -0.94
CA VAL A 117 3.14 13.03 0.22
C VAL A 117 1.73 12.52 0.40
N GLN A 118 1.59 11.20 0.50
CA GLN A 118 0.33 10.51 0.70
C GLN A 118 0.39 9.69 1.99
N ILE A 119 -0.70 9.68 2.74
CA ILE A 119 -0.83 8.85 3.93
C ILE A 119 -1.83 7.74 3.66
N ILE A 120 -1.49 6.53 4.09
CA ILE A 120 -2.36 5.35 4.10
C ILE A 120 -2.50 4.93 5.55
N LEU A 121 -3.70 5.04 6.10
CA LEU A 121 -4.01 4.63 7.47
C LEU A 121 -4.70 3.28 7.46
N LEU A 122 -4.18 2.36 8.25
CA LEU A 122 -4.76 1.05 8.47
C LEU A 122 -5.21 0.97 9.94
N THR A 123 -6.39 0.45 10.19
CA THR A 123 -6.88 0.23 11.56
C THR A 123 -7.89 -0.91 11.61
N GLN A 124 -7.89 -1.64 12.70
CA GLN A 124 -8.88 -2.68 12.99
C GLN A 124 -10.15 -2.11 13.64
N LYS A 125 -10.07 -0.88 14.17
CA LYS A 125 -11.18 -0.20 14.83
C LYS A 125 -11.37 1.18 14.22
N PRO A 126 -12.20 1.33 13.18
CA PRO A 126 -12.40 2.60 12.52
C PRO A 126 -13.14 3.63 13.38
N SER A 127 -14.10 3.17 14.19
CA SER A 127 -14.95 4.06 14.99
C SER A 127 -14.16 4.83 16.05
N GLY A 128 -14.29 6.16 16.04
CA GLY A 128 -13.64 7.07 17.00
C GLY A 128 -12.14 7.30 16.80
N VAL A 129 -11.51 6.65 15.83
CA VAL A 129 -10.09 6.80 15.54
C VAL A 129 -9.84 7.92 14.54
N VAL A 130 -10.65 7.99 13.50
CA VAL A 130 -10.59 9.01 12.45
C VAL A 130 -11.62 10.09 12.78
N ASP A 131 -11.16 11.31 12.98
CA ASP A 131 -12.04 12.45 13.24
C ASP A 131 -12.65 13.01 11.95
N ASP A 132 -13.69 13.85 12.08
CA ASP A 132 -14.43 14.42 10.95
C ASP A 132 -13.52 15.20 9.98
N LYS A 133 -12.48 15.88 10.51
CA LYS A 133 -11.53 16.64 9.70
C LYS A 133 -10.64 15.72 8.86
N MET A 134 -10.23 14.61 9.43
CA MET A 134 -9.48 13.59 8.70
C MET A 134 -10.37 12.92 7.66
N GLN A 135 -11.61 12.57 8.03
CA GLN A 135 -12.58 11.96 7.11
C GLN A 135 -12.85 12.85 5.88
N ALA A 136 -13.01 14.14 6.08
CA ALA A 136 -13.23 15.10 5.00
C ALA A 136 -12.08 15.16 3.98
N ASN A 137 -10.86 14.84 4.41
CA ASN A 137 -9.67 14.80 3.57
C ASN A 137 -9.34 13.40 3.00
N MET A 138 -10.02 12.36 3.48
CA MET A 138 -9.85 10.98 3.01
C MET A 138 -10.79 10.67 1.86
N ARG A 139 -10.32 10.91 0.63
CA ARG A 139 -11.11 10.63 -0.56
C ARG A 139 -11.28 9.14 -0.82
N PHE A 140 -10.28 8.31 -0.52
CA PHE A 140 -10.28 6.87 -0.73
C PHE A 140 -10.47 6.14 0.59
N ARG A 141 -11.50 5.32 0.68
CA ARG A 141 -11.79 4.50 1.86
C ARG A 141 -12.01 3.06 1.42
N TRP A 142 -11.31 2.14 2.08
CA TRP A 142 -11.42 0.71 1.84
C TRP A 142 -11.88 0.04 3.11
N CYS A 143 -12.95 -0.73 3.04
CA CYS A 143 -13.48 -1.48 4.15
C CYS A 143 -13.48 -2.96 3.83
N LEU A 144 -12.57 -3.70 4.43
CA LEU A 144 -12.59 -5.16 4.48
C LEU A 144 -13.73 -5.59 5.41
N LYS A 145 -13.85 -6.90 5.67
CA LYS A 145 -14.81 -7.40 6.63
C LYS A 145 -14.63 -6.74 8.00
N VAL A 146 -15.69 -6.19 8.53
CA VAL A 146 -15.76 -5.62 9.89
C VAL A 146 -16.76 -6.39 10.74
N ALA A 147 -16.67 -6.25 12.07
CA ALA A 147 -17.49 -6.98 13.01
C ALA A 147 -18.94 -6.47 13.05
N SER A 148 -19.14 -5.16 12.88
CA SER A 148 -20.45 -4.53 13.02
C SER A 148 -20.87 -3.74 11.78
N SER A 149 -22.19 -3.62 11.59
CA SER A 149 -22.77 -2.73 10.57
C SER A 149 -22.49 -1.26 10.84
N SER A 150 -22.26 -0.87 12.09
CA SER A 150 -21.85 0.48 12.46
C SER A 150 -20.47 0.81 11.93
N ASP A 151 -19.48 -0.07 12.16
CA ASP A 151 -18.11 0.11 11.65
C ASP A 151 -18.08 0.24 10.12
N SER A 152 -18.88 -0.60 9.44
CA SER A 152 -19.04 -0.52 7.99
C SER A 152 -19.58 0.83 7.55
N LYS A 153 -20.62 1.31 8.22
CA LYS A 153 -21.26 2.58 7.91
C LYS A 153 -20.33 3.77 8.17
N ASP A 154 -19.57 3.74 9.26
CA ASP A 154 -18.60 4.77 9.60
C ASP A 154 -17.47 4.87 8.55
N MET A 155 -17.04 3.71 8.00
CA MET A 155 -15.97 3.67 7.00
C MET A 155 -16.43 4.05 5.59
N VAL A 156 -17.47 3.40 5.10
CA VAL A 156 -17.86 3.52 3.68
C VAL A 156 -19.28 4.04 3.47
N GLY A 157 -19.99 4.41 4.55
CA GLY A 157 -21.36 4.95 4.46
C GLY A 157 -22.46 3.90 4.29
N HIS A 158 -22.11 2.62 4.12
CA HIS A 158 -22.99 1.48 3.89
C HIS A 158 -22.72 0.35 4.88
N THR A 159 -23.67 -0.55 5.10
CA THR A 159 -23.57 -1.65 6.08
C THR A 159 -22.97 -2.92 5.50
N ASP A 160 -22.64 -2.94 4.21
CA ASP A 160 -22.39 -4.16 3.43
C ASP A 160 -21.08 -4.86 3.79
N ALA A 161 -20.06 -4.12 4.24
CA ALA A 161 -18.78 -4.70 4.63
C ALA A 161 -18.88 -5.65 5.84
N ALA A 162 -19.89 -5.48 6.71
CA ALA A 162 -20.15 -6.40 7.81
C ALA A 162 -20.61 -7.79 7.32
N ARG A 163 -21.16 -7.88 6.10
CA ARG A 163 -21.69 -9.12 5.50
C ARG A 163 -20.68 -9.85 4.63
N ILE A 164 -19.49 -9.33 4.46
CA ILE A 164 -18.43 -9.98 3.68
C ILE A 164 -18.10 -11.35 4.29
N THR A 165 -18.11 -12.38 3.46
CA THR A 165 -17.75 -13.75 3.85
C THR A 165 -16.41 -14.19 3.27
N ASN A 166 -16.05 -13.68 2.10
CA ASN A 166 -14.84 -14.07 1.39
C ASN A 166 -13.61 -13.28 1.90
N PRO A 167 -12.50 -13.98 2.24
CA PRO A 167 -11.25 -13.29 2.58
C PRO A 167 -10.76 -12.40 1.44
N GLY A 168 -10.23 -11.22 1.79
CA GLY A 168 -9.71 -10.25 0.82
C GLY A 168 -10.76 -9.50 0.02
N ARG A 169 -12.05 -9.75 0.24
CA ARG A 169 -13.14 -8.96 -0.30
C ARG A 169 -13.24 -7.64 0.46
N ALA A 170 -13.49 -6.54 -0.23
CA ALA A 170 -13.62 -5.22 0.37
C ALA A 170 -14.61 -4.36 -0.42
N TYR A 171 -15.15 -3.34 0.24
CA TYR A 171 -15.84 -2.24 -0.41
C TYR A 171 -14.90 -1.03 -0.49
N VAL A 172 -14.86 -0.41 -1.65
CA VAL A 172 -14.12 0.82 -1.91
C VAL A 172 -15.10 1.95 -2.11
N ARG A 173 -14.89 3.05 -1.40
CA ARG A 173 -15.58 4.32 -1.61
C ARG A 173 -14.58 5.38 -2.02
N VAL A 174 -14.88 6.11 -3.09
CA VAL A 174 -14.10 7.25 -3.55
C VAL A 174 -15.00 8.47 -3.57
N GLY A 175 -14.58 9.54 -2.89
CA GLY A 175 -15.42 10.70 -2.68
C GLY A 175 -16.65 10.40 -1.82
N GLU A 176 -17.67 11.23 -1.90
CA GLU A 176 -18.92 10.96 -1.21
C GLU A 176 -19.86 10.08 -2.03
N ASP A 177 -20.01 10.36 -3.33
CA ASP A 177 -20.91 9.65 -4.24
C ASP A 177 -20.30 9.33 -5.61
N GLU A 178 -18.96 9.39 -5.75
CA GLU A 178 -18.30 9.15 -7.04
C GLU A 178 -18.21 7.66 -7.38
N ILE A 179 -17.72 6.85 -6.43
CA ILE A 179 -17.53 5.40 -6.61
C ILE A 179 -17.88 4.69 -5.30
N PHE A 180 -18.71 3.66 -5.40
CA PHE A 180 -18.89 2.67 -4.35
C PHE A 180 -18.94 1.29 -5.01
N GLU A 181 -17.88 0.49 -4.84
CA GLU A 181 -17.72 -0.79 -5.53
C GLU A 181 -17.20 -1.87 -4.58
N GLU A 182 -17.61 -3.09 -4.85
CA GLU A 182 -17.06 -4.28 -4.22
C GLU A 182 -15.85 -4.75 -5.01
N ILE A 183 -14.74 -4.99 -4.32
CA ILE A 183 -13.49 -5.45 -4.93
C ILE A 183 -12.97 -6.73 -4.29
N GLN A 184 -12.12 -7.45 -5.00
CA GLN A 184 -11.35 -8.57 -4.48
C GLN A 184 -9.86 -8.22 -4.52
N SER A 185 -9.21 -8.23 -3.34
CA SER A 185 -7.76 -8.06 -3.27
C SER A 185 -7.02 -9.32 -3.71
N PHE A 186 -5.78 -9.14 -4.15
CA PHE A 186 -4.86 -10.26 -4.35
C PHE A 186 -4.40 -10.83 -3.00
N TRP A 187 -4.10 -12.11 -2.98
CA TRP A 187 -3.51 -12.77 -1.82
C TRP A 187 -1.97 -12.70 -1.90
N CYS A 188 -1.39 -11.62 -1.36
CA CYS A 188 0.06 -11.39 -1.39
C CYS A 188 0.88 -12.45 -0.64
N GLY A 189 0.27 -13.11 0.35
CA GLY A 189 0.88 -14.22 1.09
C GLY A 189 0.79 -15.58 0.37
N ALA A 190 0.32 -15.62 -0.87
CA ALA A 190 0.25 -16.85 -1.65
C ALA A 190 1.65 -17.46 -1.82
N PRO A 191 1.78 -18.81 -1.75
CA PRO A 191 3.05 -19.47 -2.02
C PRO A 191 3.52 -19.18 -3.44
N TYR A 192 4.75 -18.72 -3.57
CA TYR A 192 5.35 -18.49 -4.88
C TYR A 192 5.62 -19.81 -5.60
N SER A 193 5.09 -19.95 -6.80
CA SER A 193 5.24 -21.16 -7.63
C SER A 193 5.78 -20.80 -9.01
N PRO A 194 7.11 -20.73 -9.18
CA PRO A 194 7.73 -20.41 -10.46
C PRO A 194 7.33 -21.44 -11.54
N GLY A 195 6.84 -20.96 -12.68
CA GLY A 195 6.51 -21.79 -13.82
C GLY A 195 5.07 -22.34 -13.87
N LEU A 196 4.25 -22.14 -12.84
CA LEU A 196 2.83 -22.53 -12.88
C LEU A 196 2.03 -21.73 -13.92
N ASP A 197 2.35 -20.47 -14.11
CA ASP A 197 1.65 -19.61 -15.07
C ASP A 197 1.89 -20.01 -16.52
N LEU A 198 3.11 -20.45 -16.85
CA LEU A 198 3.44 -20.95 -18.19
C LEU A 198 2.71 -22.28 -18.49
N LYS A 199 2.47 -23.12 -17.48
CA LYS A 199 1.69 -24.34 -17.63
C LYS A 199 0.18 -24.07 -17.65
N ARG A 200 -0.34 -23.13 -16.86
CA ARG A 200 -1.75 -22.73 -16.90
C ARG A 200 -2.17 -22.12 -18.23
N GLN A 201 -1.30 -21.34 -18.88
CA GLN A 201 -1.57 -20.80 -20.22
C GLN A 201 -1.56 -21.88 -21.30
N ARG A 202 -0.87 -23.01 -21.07
CA ARG A 202 -0.81 -24.15 -22.02
C ARG A 202 -1.87 -25.22 -21.78
N LEU A 203 -2.53 -25.21 -20.66
CA LEU A 203 -3.68 -26.09 -20.41
C LEU A 203 -4.92 -25.47 -21.10
N ASN A 204 -4.98 -25.61 -22.42
CA ASN A 204 -6.28 -25.70 -23.09
C ASN A 204 -7.03 -26.80 -22.34
N LYS A 205 -8.11 -26.43 -21.66
CA LYS A 205 -8.95 -27.40 -20.96
C LYS A 205 -9.57 -28.31 -22.02
N VAL A 206 -8.91 -29.42 -22.30
CA VAL A 206 -9.48 -30.47 -23.13
C VAL A 206 -10.45 -31.24 -22.24
N PHE A 207 -11.73 -31.11 -22.53
CA PHE A 207 -12.76 -31.91 -21.88
C PHE A 207 -12.97 -33.19 -22.68
N VAL A 208 -12.87 -34.33 -22.02
CA VAL A 208 -13.37 -35.55 -22.58
C VAL A 208 -14.90 -35.53 -22.40
N VAL A 209 -15.62 -35.70 -23.47
CA VAL A 209 -17.08 -35.84 -23.45
C VAL A 209 -17.42 -37.32 -23.63
N ASP A 210 -18.39 -37.79 -22.86
CA ASP A 210 -18.96 -39.15 -23.06
C ASP A 210 -19.79 -39.23 -24.37
N ILE A 211 -20.26 -40.42 -24.70
CA ILE A 211 -21.09 -40.67 -25.90
C ILE A 211 -22.40 -39.90 -25.90
N TYR A 212 -22.81 -39.32 -24.77
CA TYR A 212 -24.03 -38.54 -24.58
C TYR A 212 -23.75 -37.02 -24.59
N GLY A 213 -22.48 -36.61 -24.78
CA GLY A 213 -22.09 -35.20 -24.79
C GLY A 213 -21.87 -34.59 -23.40
N ASN A 214 -21.91 -35.39 -22.32
CA ASN A 214 -21.66 -34.91 -20.97
C ASN A 214 -20.13 -34.73 -20.77
N ARG A 215 -19.71 -33.67 -20.09
CA ARG A 215 -18.33 -33.47 -19.72
C ARG A 215 -17.92 -34.49 -18.67
N VAL A 216 -17.02 -35.40 -19.00
CA VAL A 216 -16.35 -36.24 -18.04
C VAL A 216 -15.26 -35.37 -17.36
N CYS A 217 -15.39 -35.17 -16.05
CA CYS A 217 -14.40 -34.36 -15.31
C CYS A 217 -13.08 -35.11 -15.35
N TYR A 218 -12.11 -34.54 -16.08
CA TYR A 218 -10.72 -34.98 -16.02
C TYR A 218 -10.09 -34.23 -14.86
N GLU A 219 -9.73 -34.91 -13.78
CA GLU A 219 -8.84 -34.34 -12.79
C GLU A 219 -7.48 -34.10 -13.46
N PRO A 220 -7.05 -32.83 -13.63
CA PRO A 220 -5.70 -32.62 -14.13
C PRO A 220 -4.73 -33.29 -13.17
N GLU A 221 -3.75 -34.01 -13.71
CA GLU A 221 -2.67 -34.55 -12.90
C GLU A 221 -2.25 -33.49 -11.88
N LYS A 222 -2.21 -33.86 -10.61
CA LYS A 222 -1.67 -33.01 -9.55
C LYS A 222 -0.24 -32.73 -9.93
N THR A 223 -0.04 -31.66 -10.70
CA THR A 223 1.30 -31.16 -10.93
C THR A 223 1.84 -30.85 -9.56
N THR A 224 2.75 -31.68 -9.08
CA THR A 224 3.62 -31.40 -7.92
C THR A 224 4.44 -30.20 -8.30
N GLY A 225 3.81 -29.03 -8.27
CA GLY A 225 4.48 -27.75 -8.40
C GLY A 225 5.43 -27.64 -7.23
N TYR A 226 6.68 -27.37 -7.50
CA TYR A 226 7.67 -27.03 -6.49
C TYR A 226 7.05 -25.88 -5.67
N ARG A 227 6.53 -26.18 -4.47
CA ARG A 227 6.11 -25.16 -3.53
C ARG A 227 7.38 -24.55 -2.98
N SER A 228 7.66 -23.34 -3.38
CA SER A 228 8.68 -22.54 -2.73
C SER A 228 8.21 -22.21 -1.31
N ASP A 229 9.12 -22.23 -0.33
CA ASP A 229 8.84 -21.73 1.02
C ASP A 229 8.66 -20.20 1.06
N LYS A 230 8.81 -19.54 -0.09
CA LYS A 230 8.68 -18.09 -0.26
C LYS A 230 7.27 -17.73 -0.68
N SER A 231 6.77 -16.61 -0.18
CA SER A 231 5.53 -16.00 -0.64
C SER A 231 5.72 -15.25 -1.98
N GLU A 232 4.64 -14.96 -2.68
CA GLU A 232 4.69 -14.15 -3.90
C GLU A 232 5.30 -12.77 -3.63
N ILE A 233 5.01 -12.16 -2.47
CA ILE A 233 5.57 -10.87 -2.09
C ILE A 233 7.08 -10.93 -1.89
N ASP A 234 7.59 -12.01 -1.26
CA ASP A 234 9.03 -12.23 -1.12
C ASP A 234 9.72 -12.32 -2.48
N ALA A 235 9.08 -13.03 -3.43
CA ALA A 235 9.60 -13.16 -4.78
C ALA A 235 9.67 -11.82 -5.51
N VAL A 236 8.62 -11.00 -5.39
CA VAL A 236 8.56 -9.66 -6.00
C VAL A 236 9.62 -8.74 -5.39
N VAL A 237 9.71 -8.66 -4.07
CA VAL A 237 10.68 -7.80 -3.38
C VAL A 237 12.11 -8.21 -3.73
N ASN A 238 12.42 -9.51 -3.71
CA ASN A 238 13.74 -10.02 -4.10
C ASN A 238 14.06 -9.70 -5.57
N TYR A 239 13.09 -9.84 -6.47
CA TYR A 239 13.28 -9.48 -7.88
C TYR A 239 13.62 -8.00 -8.04
N LEU A 240 12.86 -7.12 -7.37
CA LEU A 240 13.10 -5.67 -7.42
C LEU A 240 14.47 -5.31 -6.85
N ASP A 241 14.89 -5.93 -5.73
CA ASP A 241 16.22 -5.71 -5.15
C ASP A 241 17.33 -6.10 -6.11
N LEU A 242 17.23 -7.30 -6.71
CA LEU A 242 18.19 -7.77 -7.70
C LEU A 242 18.23 -6.88 -8.95
N TYR A 243 17.06 -6.44 -9.43
CA TYR A 243 16.96 -5.58 -10.60
C TYR A 243 17.65 -4.22 -10.37
N VAL A 244 17.41 -3.61 -9.21
CA VAL A 244 18.01 -2.31 -8.83
C VAL A 244 19.53 -2.44 -8.73
N ARG A 245 20.05 -3.51 -8.09
CA ARG A 245 21.48 -3.77 -7.97
C ARG A 245 22.12 -3.99 -9.34
N LYS A 246 21.51 -4.83 -10.20
CA LYS A 246 22.03 -5.14 -11.54
C LYS A 246 22.11 -3.90 -12.44
N ASN A 247 21.19 -2.98 -12.31
CA ASN A 247 21.08 -1.78 -13.14
C ASN A 247 21.68 -0.52 -12.47
N ASN A 248 22.32 -0.65 -11.31
CA ASN A 248 22.88 0.48 -10.54
C ASN A 248 21.88 1.61 -10.28
N ILE A 249 20.62 1.26 -10.02
CA ILE A 249 19.58 2.24 -9.71
C ILE A 249 19.70 2.63 -8.23
N PRO A 250 19.75 3.93 -7.90
CA PRO A 250 19.77 4.37 -6.50
C PRO A 250 18.54 3.89 -5.74
N ARG A 251 18.72 3.52 -4.48
CA ARG A 251 17.62 3.22 -3.55
C ARG A 251 17.01 4.53 -3.02
N ALA A 252 15.79 4.44 -2.47
CA ALA A 252 15.11 5.55 -1.82
C ALA A 252 15.79 5.95 -0.50
#